data_d68e41082120abc2e72829ec06481d33
#
_entry.id   d68e41082120abc2e72829ec06481d33
#
_cell.length_a   1.000
_cell.length_b   1.000
_cell.length_c   1.000
_cell.angle_alpha   90.00
_cell.angle_beta   90.00
_cell.angle_gamma   90.00
#
_symmetry.space_group_name_H-M   'P 1'
#
loop_
_entity.id
_entity.type
_entity.pdbx_description
1 polymer ?
#
loop_
_entity_poly.entity_id
_entity_poly.type
_entity_poly.pdbx_seq_one_letter_code
_entity_poly.pdbx_strand_id
1 'polypeptide(L)'
;MGNHTVEKIGGTSMSRFGEIIENIIIGKRKGAELYNRVFVVSAYGGITNLLLENKKTAEPGIYGSFAAGDDEAWQKKLEATRLEMIRINHEFESIGLDVKAADDFVNERMEGINDCLLHLMKLGSFGQIGRAHV
;
A
#
# COMPACT_ATOMS: atom_id res chain seq x y z
N MET A 1 -22.78 -20.72 -17.43
CA MET A 1 -22.03 -20.08 -16.35
C MET A 1 -20.80 -20.92 -16.00
N GLY A 2 -19.66 -20.35 -16.17
CA GLY A 2 -18.41 -21.02 -15.80
C GLY A 2 -18.21 -21.06 -14.29
N ASN A 3 -17.48 -22.05 -13.82
CA ASN A 3 -17.01 -22.11 -12.45
C ASN A 3 -15.92 -21.06 -12.25
N HIS A 4 -15.99 -20.37 -11.13
CA HIS A 4 -14.95 -19.43 -10.73
C HIS A 4 -14.05 -20.09 -9.68
N THR A 5 -12.77 -19.80 -9.78
CA THR A 5 -11.84 -20.14 -8.69
C THR A 5 -11.60 -18.91 -7.83
N VAL A 6 -11.38 -19.12 -6.55
CA VAL A 6 -10.97 -18.08 -5.61
C VAL A 6 -9.58 -18.42 -5.10
N GLU A 7 -8.64 -17.52 -5.33
CA GLU A 7 -7.23 -17.74 -5.00
C GLU A 7 -6.76 -16.62 -4.06
N LYS A 8 -6.12 -17.01 -2.97
CA LYS A 8 -5.59 -16.05 -1.98
C LYS A 8 -4.08 -15.93 -2.13
N ILE A 9 -3.60 -14.68 -2.19
CA ILE A 9 -2.17 -14.38 -2.21
C ILE A 9 -1.86 -13.62 -0.92
N GLY A 10 -1.18 -14.30 0.01
CA GLY A 10 -0.88 -13.75 1.33
C GLY A 10 0.23 -12.71 1.31
N GLY A 11 0.40 -12.01 2.44
CA GLY A 11 1.34 -10.88 2.55
C GLY A 11 2.78 -11.23 2.24
N THR A 12 3.25 -12.40 2.64
CA THR A 12 4.62 -12.86 2.34
C THR A 12 4.82 -13.04 0.83
N SER A 13 3.82 -13.58 0.13
CA SER A 13 3.87 -13.76 -1.32
C SER A 13 3.80 -12.42 -2.06
N MET A 14 3.15 -11.42 -1.49
CA MET A 14 3.06 -10.09 -2.10
C MET A 14 4.41 -9.37 -2.19
N SER A 15 5.40 -9.74 -1.38
CA SER A 15 6.76 -9.21 -1.53
C SER A 15 7.46 -9.74 -2.79
N ARG A 16 6.91 -10.79 -3.40
CA ARG A 16 7.41 -11.42 -4.63
C ARG A 16 6.31 -11.46 -5.70
N PHE A 17 5.49 -10.44 -5.73
CA PHE A 17 4.28 -10.43 -6.56
C PHE A 17 4.57 -10.59 -8.06
N GLY A 18 5.65 -10.03 -8.56
CA GLY A 18 6.06 -10.21 -9.96
C GLY A 18 6.23 -11.68 -10.33
N GLU A 19 6.94 -12.44 -9.48
CA GLU A 19 7.12 -13.89 -9.68
C GLU A 19 5.79 -14.65 -9.56
N ILE A 20 4.91 -14.22 -8.66
CA ILE A 20 3.58 -14.82 -8.49
C ILE A 20 2.75 -14.61 -9.75
N ILE A 21 2.77 -13.43 -10.35
CA ILE A 21 2.07 -13.15 -11.60
C ILE A 21 2.57 -14.08 -12.70
N GLU A 22 3.86 -14.12 -12.92
CA GLU A 22 4.45 -14.89 -14.02
C GLU A 22 4.25 -16.40 -13.84
N ASN A 23 4.49 -16.92 -12.66
CA ASN A 23 4.59 -18.36 -12.44
C ASN A 23 3.27 -19.02 -11.98
N ILE A 24 2.40 -18.27 -11.31
CA ILE A 24 1.18 -18.81 -10.71
C ILE A 24 -0.07 -18.23 -11.37
N ILE A 25 -0.18 -16.91 -11.45
CA ILE A 25 -1.37 -16.27 -12.00
C ILE A 25 -1.48 -16.52 -13.49
N ILE A 26 -0.45 -16.25 -14.24
CA ILE A 26 -0.38 -16.52 -15.67
C ILE A 26 0.08 -17.96 -15.90
N GLY A 27 1.28 -18.29 -15.48
CA GLY A 27 1.87 -19.61 -15.69
C GLY A 27 1.84 -20.01 -17.16
N LYS A 28 1.26 -21.17 -17.45
CA LYS A 28 1.08 -21.68 -18.81
C LYS A 28 -0.31 -21.39 -19.39
N ARG A 29 -1.14 -20.63 -18.69
CA ARG A 29 -2.51 -20.32 -19.12
C ARG A 29 -2.53 -19.34 -20.26
N LYS A 30 -3.49 -19.52 -21.16
CA LYS A 30 -3.69 -18.67 -22.32
C LYS A 30 -5.18 -18.40 -22.54
N GLY A 31 -5.50 -17.23 -23.10
CA GLY A 31 -6.87 -16.90 -23.49
C GLY A 31 -7.85 -16.97 -22.32
N ALA A 32 -8.93 -17.71 -22.50
CA ALA A 32 -10.02 -17.82 -21.52
C ALA A 32 -9.58 -18.40 -20.16
N GLU A 33 -8.50 -19.20 -20.15
CA GLU A 33 -7.98 -19.78 -18.91
C GLU A 33 -7.45 -18.75 -17.92
N LEU A 34 -7.17 -17.53 -18.39
CA LEU A 34 -6.73 -16.43 -17.54
C LEU A 34 -7.87 -15.79 -16.77
N TYR A 35 -9.10 -16.05 -17.17
CA TYR A 35 -10.29 -15.41 -16.63
C TYR A 35 -11.10 -16.38 -15.76
N ASN A 36 -12.23 -15.93 -15.25
CA ASN A 36 -13.07 -16.69 -14.32
C ASN A 36 -12.36 -17.04 -13.01
N ARG A 37 -11.53 -16.13 -12.54
CA ARG A 37 -10.73 -16.27 -11.33
C ARG A 37 -10.88 -15.03 -10.47
N VAL A 38 -11.00 -15.23 -9.18
CA VAL A 38 -11.00 -14.14 -8.19
C VAL A 38 -9.74 -14.26 -7.35
N PHE A 39 -8.98 -13.18 -7.29
CA PHE A 39 -7.78 -13.11 -6.47
C PHE A 39 -8.04 -12.24 -5.26
N VAL A 40 -7.77 -12.78 -4.08
CA VAL A 40 -7.77 -12.02 -2.83
C VAL A 40 -6.31 -11.78 -2.47
N VAL A 41 -5.90 -10.52 -2.55
CA VAL A 41 -4.51 -10.12 -2.35
C VAL A 41 -4.32 -9.33 -1.07
N SER A 42 -3.09 -9.28 -0.58
CA SER A 42 -2.68 -8.40 0.49
C SER A 42 -2.03 -7.13 -0.09
N ALA A 43 -1.63 -6.21 0.77
CA ALA A 43 -0.85 -5.04 0.35
C ALA A 43 0.51 -5.45 -0.25
N TYR A 44 1.10 -4.59 -1.04
CA TYR A 44 2.49 -4.78 -1.46
C TYR A 44 3.39 -5.00 -0.25
N GLY A 45 4.40 -5.86 -0.42
CA GLY A 45 5.31 -6.20 0.67
C GLY A 45 5.95 -4.98 1.32
N GLY A 46 5.85 -4.90 2.65
CA GLY A 46 6.41 -3.81 3.43
C GLY A 46 5.54 -2.56 3.58
N ILE A 47 4.53 -2.36 2.76
CA ILE A 47 3.72 -1.12 2.78
C ILE A 47 2.95 -0.97 4.08
N THR A 48 2.37 -2.03 4.63
CA THR A 48 1.66 -1.94 5.91
C THR A 48 2.56 -1.46 7.04
N ASN A 49 3.82 -1.91 7.07
CA ASN A 49 4.79 -1.45 8.05
C ASN A 49 5.15 0.04 7.87
N LEU A 50 5.21 0.51 6.63
CA LEU A 50 5.45 1.93 6.35
C LEU A 50 4.28 2.81 6.76
N LEU A 51 3.06 2.30 6.61
CA LEU A 51 1.86 3.03 7.00
C LEU A 51 1.68 3.09 8.51
N LEU A 52 1.92 2.02 9.21
CA LEU A 52 1.67 1.87 10.65
C LEU A 52 2.96 1.90 11.47
N GLU A 53 3.58 0.76 11.62
CA GLU A 53 4.86 0.57 12.29
C GLU A 53 5.47 -0.76 11.85
N ASN A 54 6.78 -0.88 11.97
CA ASN A 54 7.47 -2.13 11.69
C ASN A 54 7.24 -3.13 12.84
N LYS A 55 6.56 -4.23 12.56
CA LYS A 55 6.21 -5.23 13.57
C LYS A 55 7.41 -5.90 14.23
N LYS A 56 8.55 -5.96 13.55
CA LYS A 56 9.75 -6.61 14.08
C LYS A 56 10.65 -5.67 14.86
N THR A 57 10.82 -4.44 14.38
CA THR A 57 11.74 -3.46 14.95
C THR A 57 11.04 -2.39 15.77
N ALA A 58 9.71 -2.32 15.70
CA ALA A 58 8.88 -1.26 16.29
C ALA A 58 9.20 0.13 15.74
N GLU A 59 9.93 0.23 14.64
CA GLU A 59 10.17 1.51 13.98
C GLU A 59 8.85 2.11 13.50
N PRO A 60 8.51 3.34 13.91
CA PRO A 60 7.23 3.94 13.55
C PRO A 60 7.15 4.25 12.05
N GLY A 61 6.01 3.92 11.45
CA GLY A 61 5.65 4.37 10.11
C GLY A 61 4.97 5.73 10.17
N ILE A 62 4.12 6.02 9.20
CA ILE A 62 3.37 7.28 9.13
C ILE A 62 2.50 7.44 10.39
N TYR A 63 1.66 6.45 10.67
CA TYR A 63 0.77 6.51 11.82
C TYR A 63 1.52 6.59 13.15
N GLY A 64 2.53 5.74 13.35
CA GLY A 64 3.31 5.74 14.58
C GLY A 64 4.01 7.07 14.83
N SER A 65 4.54 7.70 13.80
CA SER A 65 5.17 9.03 13.91
C SER A 65 4.15 10.12 14.21
N PHE A 66 3.00 10.06 13.56
CA PHE A 66 1.89 10.99 13.84
C PHE A 66 1.40 10.85 15.28
N ALA A 67 1.18 9.64 15.75
CA ALA A 67 0.73 9.37 17.11
C ALA A 67 1.73 9.84 18.16
N ALA A 68 3.02 9.77 17.86
CA ALA A 68 4.08 10.28 18.73
C ALA A 68 4.22 11.81 18.70
N GLY A 69 3.48 12.50 17.85
CA GLY A 69 3.56 13.96 17.72
C GLY A 69 4.73 14.46 16.89
N ASP A 70 5.42 13.59 16.19
CA ASP A 70 6.56 13.96 15.34
C ASP A 70 6.06 14.34 13.92
N ASP A 71 5.67 15.60 13.79
CA ASP A 71 5.03 16.11 12.57
C ASP A 71 5.98 16.16 11.37
N GLU A 72 7.25 16.40 11.58
CA GLU A 72 8.24 16.36 10.51
C GLU A 72 8.44 14.92 10.02
N ALA A 73 8.54 13.98 10.94
CA ALA A 73 8.77 12.58 10.60
C ALA A 73 7.60 11.96 9.83
N TRP A 74 6.36 12.18 10.25
CA TRP A 74 5.24 11.56 9.53
C TRP A 74 5.08 12.11 8.12
N GLN A 75 5.37 13.39 7.91
CA GLN A 75 5.30 13.99 6.57
C GLN A 75 6.37 13.43 5.64
N LYS A 76 7.60 13.29 6.14
CA LYS A 76 8.68 12.66 5.36
C LYS A 76 8.39 11.21 5.02
N LYS A 77 7.85 10.46 5.98
CA LYS A 77 7.49 9.05 5.78
C LYS A 77 6.34 8.87 4.82
N LEU A 78 5.38 9.79 4.82
CA LEU A 78 4.28 9.78 3.87
C LEU A 78 4.82 9.93 2.44
N GLU A 79 5.72 10.87 2.20
CA GLU A 79 6.34 11.06 0.89
C GLU A 79 7.18 9.85 0.49
N ALA A 80 7.97 9.30 1.40
CA ALA A 80 8.78 8.12 1.13
C ALA A 80 7.91 6.90 0.79
N THR A 81 6.79 6.73 1.49
CA THR A 81 5.84 5.64 1.21
C THR A 81 5.18 5.81 -0.15
N ARG A 82 4.77 7.02 -0.49
CA ARG A 82 4.22 7.35 -1.82
C ARG A 82 5.20 6.96 -2.92
N LEU A 83 6.45 7.38 -2.79
CA LEU A 83 7.49 7.08 -3.78
C LEU A 83 7.76 5.58 -3.88
N GLU A 84 7.75 4.86 -2.77
CA GLU A 84 7.93 3.40 -2.77
C GLU A 84 6.80 2.67 -3.50
N MET A 85 5.56 3.08 -3.28
CA MET A 85 4.41 2.49 -3.98
C MET A 85 4.47 2.77 -5.49
N ILE A 86 4.87 3.98 -5.88
CA ILE A 86 5.07 4.33 -7.29
C ILE A 86 6.20 3.49 -7.90
N ARG A 87 7.30 3.34 -7.18
CA ARG A 87 8.41 2.49 -7.63
C ARG A 87 7.94 1.06 -7.90
N ILE A 88 7.14 0.50 -7.00
CA ILE A 88 6.59 -0.85 -7.19
C ILE A 88 5.69 -0.90 -8.41
N ASN A 89 4.82 0.09 -8.62
CA ASN A 89 3.96 0.14 -9.81
C ASN A 89 4.80 0.04 -11.09
N HIS A 90 5.90 0.78 -11.17
CA HIS A 90 6.75 0.81 -12.35
C HIS A 90 7.45 -0.52 -12.64
N GLU A 91 7.64 -1.38 -11.64
CA GLU A 91 8.14 -2.74 -11.85
C GLU A 91 7.20 -3.61 -12.69
N PHE A 92 5.91 -3.27 -12.70
CA PHE A 92 4.89 -4.05 -13.40
C PHE A 92 4.51 -3.49 -14.78
N GLU A 93 5.18 -2.44 -15.23
CA GLU A 93 4.93 -1.87 -16.56
C GLU A 93 5.13 -2.91 -17.67
N SER A 94 6.19 -3.69 -17.57
CA SER A 94 6.53 -4.71 -18.57
C SER A 94 5.49 -5.83 -18.72
N ILE A 95 4.67 -6.06 -17.71
CA ILE A 95 3.61 -7.06 -17.73
C ILE A 95 2.22 -6.47 -17.99
N GLY A 96 2.15 -5.19 -18.34
CA GLY A 96 0.93 -4.57 -18.82
C GLY A 96 0.17 -3.71 -17.82
N LEU A 97 0.76 -3.38 -16.67
CA LEU A 97 0.11 -2.44 -15.75
C LEU A 97 -0.01 -1.07 -16.40
N ASP A 98 -1.19 -0.47 -16.33
CA ASP A 98 -1.37 0.95 -16.65
C ASP A 98 -0.75 1.77 -15.51
N VAL A 99 0.52 2.07 -15.66
CA VAL A 99 1.32 2.74 -14.64
C VAL A 99 0.77 4.13 -14.32
N LYS A 100 0.32 4.87 -15.35
CA LYS A 100 -0.26 6.19 -15.11
C LYS A 100 -1.49 6.11 -14.22
N ALA A 101 -2.41 5.21 -14.50
CA ALA A 101 -3.61 5.03 -13.69
C ALA A 101 -3.27 4.56 -12.26
N ALA A 102 -2.31 3.66 -12.13
CA ALA A 102 -1.85 3.17 -10.83
C ALA A 102 -1.19 4.28 -10.00
N ASP A 103 -0.33 5.08 -10.62
CA ASP A 103 0.33 6.20 -9.95
C ASP A 103 -0.66 7.29 -9.54
N ASP A 104 -1.61 7.62 -10.41
CA ASP A 104 -2.66 8.60 -10.11
C ASP A 104 -3.48 8.14 -8.90
N PHE A 105 -3.80 6.86 -8.81
CA PHE A 105 -4.52 6.28 -7.67
C PHE A 105 -3.71 6.40 -6.38
N VAL A 106 -2.42 6.06 -6.41
CA VAL A 106 -1.53 6.20 -5.26
C VAL A 106 -1.46 7.66 -4.81
N ASN A 107 -1.23 8.58 -5.74
CA ASN A 107 -1.12 10.01 -5.43
C ASN A 107 -2.40 10.55 -4.78
N GLU A 108 -3.55 10.20 -5.33
CA GLU A 108 -4.85 10.60 -4.77
C GLU A 108 -5.05 10.09 -3.34
N ARG A 109 -4.73 8.82 -3.10
CA ARG A 109 -4.90 8.21 -1.77
C ARG A 109 -3.93 8.80 -0.75
N MET A 110 -2.69 9.01 -1.13
CA MET A 110 -1.68 9.59 -0.24
C MET A 110 -1.98 11.06 0.06
N GLU A 111 -2.47 11.82 -0.91
CA GLU A 111 -2.95 13.18 -0.68
C GLU A 111 -4.12 13.21 0.32
N GLY A 112 -5.06 12.27 0.21
CA GLY A 112 -6.15 12.13 1.16
C GLY A 112 -5.67 11.87 2.59
N ILE A 113 -4.67 11.02 2.76
CA ILE A 113 -4.04 10.77 4.07
C ILE A 113 -3.38 12.04 4.58
N ASN A 114 -2.62 12.74 3.75
CA ASN A 114 -1.96 13.97 4.12
C ASN A 114 -2.97 15.01 4.63
N ASP A 115 -4.03 15.24 3.90
CA ASP A 115 -5.06 16.20 4.27
C ASP A 115 -5.74 15.83 5.58
N CYS A 116 -6.07 14.57 5.77
CA CYS A 116 -6.66 14.06 7.00
C CYS A 116 -5.75 14.31 8.21
N LEU A 117 -4.48 13.94 8.10
CA LEU A 117 -3.51 14.10 9.18
C LEU A 117 -3.22 15.57 9.48
N LEU A 118 -3.15 16.43 8.46
CA LEU A 118 -2.99 17.87 8.65
C LEU A 118 -4.17 18.48 9.41
N HIS A 119 -5.39 18.09 9.09
CA HIS A 119 -6.57 18.55 9.82
C HIS A 119 -6.56 18.08 11.27
N LEU A 120 -6.22 16.84 11.53
CA LEU A 120 -6.11 16.31 12.90
C LEU A 120 -5.00 16.99 13.68
N MET A 121 -3.88 17.28 13.05
CA MET A 121 -2.77 18.01 13.64
C MET A 121 -3.22 19.41 14.10
N LYS A 122 -3.95 20.14 13.25
CA LYS A 122 -4.50 21.47 13.58
C LYS A 122 -5.49 21.41 14.75
N LEU A 123 -6.39 20.43 14.76
CA LEU A 123 -7.33 20.22 15.85
C LEU A 123 -6.60 19.94 17.17
N GLY A 124 -5.55 19.13 17.12
CA GLY A 124 -4.70 18.85 18.27
C GLY A 124 -4.06 20.12 18.86
N SER A 125 -3.66 21.07 18.01
CA SER A 125 -3.10 22.34 18.44
C SER A 125 -4.10 23.24 19.16
N PHE A 126 -5.38 23.18 18.78
CA PHE A 126 -6.41 24.03 19.36
C PHE A 126 -7.10 23.43 20.59
N GLY A 127 -7.37 22.14 20.56
CA GLY A 127 -8.22 21.48 21.53
C GLY A 127 -7.52 20.58 22.53
N GLN A 128 -6.20 20.52 22.51
CA GLN A 128 -5.44 19.51 23.25
C GLN A 128 -5.94 18.10 22.99
N ILE A 129 -6.54 17.88 21.83
CA ILE A 129 -6.87 16.55 21.35
C ILE A 129 -5.56 15.92 20.95
N GLY A 130 -4.91 15.31 21.94
CA GLY A 130 -3.57 14.82 21.77
C GLY A 130 -3.54 13.53 20.98
N ARG A 131 -2.62 13.47 20.04
CA ARG A 131 -2.25 12.22 19.35
C ARG A 131 -1.67 11.20 20.32
N ALA A 132 -1.17 11.67 21.46
CA ALA A 132 -0.64 10.82 22.52
C ALA A 132 -1.70 9.92 23.19
N HIS A 133 -2.96 10.16 22.93
CA HIS A 133 -4.05 9.34 23.47
C HIS A 133 -4.50 8.23 22.49
N VAL A 134 -3.86 8.15 21.38
CA VAL A 134 -4.19 7.15 20.35
C VAL A 134 -3.54 5.80 20.63
#